data_3a49f61cc28969036e6b74e48ccf9518
#
_entry.id   3a49f61cc28969036e6b74e48ccf9518
#
_cell.length_a   1.000
_cell.length_b   1.000
_cell.length_c   1.000
_cell.angle_alpha   90.00
_cell.angle_beta   90.00
_cell.angle_gamma   90.00
#
_symmetry.space_group_name_H-M   'P 1'
#
loop_
_entity.id
_entity.type
_entity.pdbx_description
1 polymer ?
#
loop_
_entity_poly.entity_id
_entity_poly.type
_entity_poly.pdbx_seq_one_letter_code
_entity_poly.pdbx_strand_id
1 'polypeptide(L)'
;IYLDGDMVCLDDINQLWDLRNEKYALQVVKHEYKTKMQQKYWGNKNENYPRKNWSSVILWNCSHEANKCLAPEFVNNKPGSFLHRFQWLDDSLVGGLEKKWNWLAIEYDENPNAGIIHYTLGTPCFKNFSDTSMSSHWHQYFKKLKNGHYEE
;
A
#
# COMPACT_ATOMS: atom_id res chain seq x y z
N ILE A 1 11.43 -3.73 -0.03
CA ILE A 1 9.97 -3.58 0.12
C ILE A 1 9.68 -2.20 0.70
N TYR A 2 8.66 -1.52 0.18
CA TYR A 2 8.08 -0.30 0.74
C TYR A 2 6.62 -0.57 1.12
N LEU A 3 6.20 -0.09 2.27
CA LEU A 3 4.82 -0.15 2.77
C LEU A 3 4.44 1.22 3.34
N ASP A 4 3.19 1.67 3.10
CA ASP A 4 2.63 2.82 3.79
C ASP A 4 2.44 2.53 5.29
N GLY A 5 2.38 3.56 6.12
CA GLY A 5 2.32 3.42 7.58
C GLY A 5 0.95 3.04 8.17
N ASP A 6 -0.10 2.96 7.35
CA ASP A 6 -1.47 2.65 7.73
C ASP A 6 -1.88 1.21 7.38
N MET A 7 -0.95 0.27 7.55
CA MET A 7 -1.10 -1.14 7.21
C MET A 7 -0.91 -2.08 8.39
N VAL A 8 -1.53 -3.25 8.29
CA VAL A 8 -1.27 -4.42 9.15
C VAL A 8 -0.88 -5.60 8.28
N CYS A 9 0.30 -6.17 8.52
CA CYS A 9 0.79 -7.36 7.84
C CYS A 9 0.29 -8.60 8.61
N LEU A 10 -0.37 -9.52 7.91
CA LEU A 10 -0.93 -10.76 8.46
C LEU A 10 -0.15 -12.00 8.02
N ASP A 11 0.35 -11.99 6.79
CA ASP A 11 1.17 -13.07 6.24
C ASP A 11 2.68 -12.81 6.46
N ASP A 12 3.47 -13.86 6.32
CA ASP A 12 4.93 -13.74 6.32
C ASP A 12 5.40 -12.86 5.14
N ILE A 13 6.06 -11.76 5.47
CA ILE A 13 6.58 -10.79 4.48
C ILE A 13 7.60 -11.42 3.51
N ASN A 14 8.24 -12.53 3.89
CA ASN A 14 9.12 -13.27 2.99
C ASN A 14 8.37 -13.82 1.77
N GLN A 15 7.10 -14.21 1.93
CA GLN A 15 6.27 -14.65 0.79
C GLN A 15 6.09 -13.53 -0.23
N LEU A 16 5.91 -12.28 0.23
CA LEU A 16 5.87 -11.12 -0.69
C LEU A 16 7.24 -10.90 -1.34
N TRP A 17 8.33 -11.01 -0.57
CA TRP A 17 9.68 -10.85 -1.09
C TRP A 17 10.02 -11.87 -2.17
N ASP A 18 9.56 -13.11 -2.05
CA ASP A 18 9.81 -14.20 -3.00
C ASP A 18 9.10 -14.02 -4.35
N LEU A 19 8.12 -13.11 -4.42
CA LEU A 19 7.45 -12.73 -5.68
C LEU A 19 8.26 -11.75 -6.55
N ARG A 20 9.43 -11.28 -6.07
CA ARG A 20 10.27 -10.36 -6.84
C ARG A 20 10.68 -10.95 -8.18
N ASN A 21 10.62 -10.11 -9.21
CA ASN A 21 10.96 -10.48 -10.57
C ASN A 21 11.82 -9.38 -11.21
N GLU A 22 13.03 -9.71 -11.58
CA GLU A 22 14.03 -8.77 -12.11
C GLU A 22 13.64 -8.13 -13.45
N LYS A 23 12.66 -8.70 -14.13
CA LYS A 23 12.10 -8.13 -15.37
C LYS A 23 11.47 -6.76 -15.14
N TYR A 24 10.97 -6.49 -13.94
CA TYR A 24 10.24 -5.27 -13.64
C TYR A 24 11.11 -4.26 -12.87
N ALA A 25 10.91 -2.99 -13.14
CA ALA A 25 11.51 -1.90 -12.38
C ALA A 25 10.94 -1.83 -10.95
N LEU A 26 9.66 -2.16 -10.82
CA LEU A 26 8.96 -2.37 -9.55
C LEU A 26 7.72 -3.25 -9.76
N GLN A 27 7.20 -3.81 -8.66
CA GLN A 27 5.96 -4.57 -8.66
C GLN A 27 5.01 -4.00 -7.60
N VAL A 28 3.73 -3.90 -7.95
CA VAL A 28 2.67 -3.30 -7.12
C VAL A 28 1.36 -4.06 -7.28
N VAL A 29 0.44 -3.91 -6.34
CA VAL A 29 -0.95 -4.31 -6.57
C VAL A 29 -1.60 -3.29 -7.50
N LYS A 30 -1.95 -3.70 -8.70
CA LYS A 30 -2.62 -2.85 -9.71
C LYS A 30 -4.10 -2.75 -9.39
N HIS A 31 -4.46 -1.81 -8.53
CA HIS A 31 -5.85 -1.60 -8.15
C HIS A 31 -6.65 -0.98 -9.29
N GLU A 32 -7.82 -1.56 -9.54
CA GLU A 32 -8.85 -1.04 -10.44
C GLU A 32 -10.16 -0.94 -9.65
N TYR A 33 -10.48 0.24 -9.13
CA TYR A 33 -11.69 0.45 -8.35
C TYR A 33 -12.12 1.93 -8.39
N LYS A 34 -13.37 2.18 -8.02
CA LYS A 34 -13.89 3.51 -7.71
C LYS A 34 -14.09 3.60 -6.21
N THR A 35 -13.60 4.67 -5.59
CA THR A 35 -13.73 4.83 -4.14
C THR A 35 -15.20 4.87 -3.70
N LYS A 36 -15.49 4.15 -2.62
CA LYS A 36 -16.82 4.11 -1.97
C LYS A 36 -17.10 5.37 -1.15
N MET A 37 -16.04 6.07 -0.68
CA MET A 37 -16.19 7.26 0.16
C MET A 37 -15.45 8.46 -0.45
N GLN A 38 -16.09 9.63 -0.39
CA GLN A 38 -15.52 10.87 -0.94
C GLN A 38 -14.56 11.57 0.04
N GLN A 39 -14.51 11.13 1.29
CA GLN A 39 -13.65 11.69 2.33
C GLN A 39 -12.86 10.61 3.05
N LYS A 40 -11.64 10.95 3.44
CA LYS A 40 -10.77 10.20 4.34
C LYS A 40 -10.80 10.81 5.75
N TYR A 41 -9.98 10.26 6.66
CA TYR A 41 -9.76 10.83 7.99
C TYR A 41 -9.48 12.34 7.92
N TRP A 42 -9.89 13.07 8.93
CA TRP A 42 -9.83 14.55 9.03
C TRP A 42 -10.54 15.31 7.90
N GLY A 43 -11.49 14.67 7.20
CA GLY A 43 -12.23 15.32 6.11
C GLY A 43 -11.42 15.51 4.83
N ASN A 44 -10.25 14.90 4.73
CA ASN A 44 -9.45 14.95 3.51
C ASN A 44 -10.21 14.36 2.32
N LYS A 45 -10.12 15.05 1.18
CA LYS A 45 -10.77 14.63 -0.06
C LYS A 45 -10.23 13.30 -0.57
N ASN A 46 -11.12 12.40 -0.97
CA ASN A 46 -10.79 11.10 -1.54
C ASN A 46 -11.25 11.03 -3.00
N GLU A 47 -10.37 11.36 -3.91
CA GLU A 47 -10.65 11.40 -5.35
C GLU A 47 -10.18 10.15 -6.07
N ASN A 48 -10.86 9.81 -7.18
CA ASN A 48 -10.37 8.79 -8.10
C ASN A 48 -9.32 9.40 -9.03
N TYR A 49 -8.22 8.68 -9.21
CA TYR A 49 -7.15 9.05 -10.13
C TYR A 49 -6.45 7.79 -10.66
N PRO A 50 -5.77 7.86 -11.82
CA PRO A 50 -5.05 6.73 -12.38
C PRO A 50 -3.99 6.18 -11.42
N ARG A 51 -3.87 4.85 -11.32
CA ARG A 51 -2.91 4.14 -10.46
C ARG A 51 -3.06 4.47 -8.96
N LYS A 52 -4.30 4.74 -8.52
CA LYS A 52 -4.61 5.03 -7.11
C LYS A 52 -4.22 3.85 -6.23
N ASN A 53 -3.49 4.14 -5.12
CA ASN A 53 -2.97 3.18 -4.15
C ASN A 53 -1.98 2.14 -4.72
N TRP A 54 -1.48 2.31 -5.94
CA TRP A 54 -0.42 1.46 -6.45
C TRP A 54 0.90 1.66 -5.69
N SER A 55 1.20 2.88 -5.25
CA SER A 55 2.44 3.23 -4.55
C SER A 55 2.45 2.89 -3.06
N SER A 56 1.41 2.26 -2.53
CA SER A 56 1.32 1.98 -1.09
C SER A 56 2.00 0.67 -0.65
N VAL A 57 2.13 -0.31 -1.57
CA VAL A 57 2.97 -1.51 -1.41
C VAL A 57 3.84 -1.65 -2.65
N ILE A 58 5.15 -1.64 -2.50
CA ILE A 58 6.08 -1.68 -3.63
C ILE A 58 7.22 -2.66 -3.37
N LEU A 59 7.41 -3.61 -4.29
CA LEU A 59 8.67 -4.32 -4.45
C LEU A 59 9.54 -3.54 -5.44
N TRP A 60 10.55 -2.84 -4.94
CA TRP A 60 11.49 -2.08 -5.74
C TRP A 60 12.60 -2.96 -6.29
N ASN A 61 12.88 -2.87 -7.59
CA ASN A 61 14.13 -3.32 -8.16
C ASN A 61 15.10 -2.13 -8.25
N CYS A 62 15.90 -1.93 -7.19
CA CYS A 62 16.82 -0.81 -7.09
C CYS A 62 17.94 -0.85 -8.15
N SER A 63 18.20 -2.01 -8.75
CA SER A 63 19.24 -2.21 -9.79
C SER A 63 18.73 -1.96 -11.20
N HIS A 64 17.40 -1.85 -11.39
CA HIS A 64 16.82 -1.71 -12.72
C HIS A 64 17.16 -0.37 -13.36
N GLU A 65 17.61 -0.37 -14.62
CA GLU A 65 18.06 0.82 -15.38
C GLU A 65 17.02 1.96 -15.35
N ALA A 66 15.74 1.64 -15.51
CA ALA A 66 14.68 2.64 -15.54
C ALA A 66 14.52 3.41 -14.21
N ASN A 67 15.04 2.88 -13.09
CA ASN A 67 15.01 3.55 -11.78
C ASN A 67 16.25 4.43 -11.53
N LYS A 68 17.29 4.37 -12.35
CA LYS A 68 18.50 5.18 -12.18
C LYS A 68 18.25 6.68 -12.30
N CYS A 69 17.16 7.07 -12.96
CA CYS A 69 16.75 8.49 -13.03
C CYS A 69 16.27 9.06 -11.67
N LEU A 70 15.96 8.21 -10.67
CA LEU A 70 15.43 8.63 -9.37
C LEU A 70 16.50 9.21 -8.43
N ALA A 71 17.39 10.04 -8.96
CA ALA A 71 18.30 10.83 -8.13
C ALA A 71 17.54 11.93 -7.36
N PRO A 72 18.04 12.39 -6.20
CA PRO A 72 17.37 13.42 -5.40
C PRO A 72 16.97 14.67 -6.19
N GLU A 73 17.83 15.12 -7.10
CA GLU A 73 17.53 16.27 -7.95
C GLU A 73 16.32 16.02 -8.86
N PHE A 74 16.24 14.84 -9.50
CA PHE A 74 15.08 14.47 -10.32
C PHE A 74 13.80 14.42 -9.50
N VAL A 75 13.83 13.76 -8.33
CA VAL A 75 12.66 13.60 -7.45
C VAL A 75 12.16 14.95 -6.95
N ASN A 76 13.06 15.83 -6.51
CA ASN A 76 12.73 17.17 -6.00
C ASN A 76 12.08 18.08 -7.06
N ASN A 77 12.32 17.83 -8.34
CA ASN A 77 11.79 18.61 -9.46
C ASN A 77 10.49 18.01 -10.07
N LYS A 78 9.94 16.93 -9.47
CA LYS A 78 8.70 16.30 -9.95
C LYS A 78 7.54 16.48 -8.97
N PRO A 79 6.31 16.72 -9.48
CA PRO A 79 5.15 16.76 -8.60
C PRO A 79 4.86 15.38 -8.00
N GLY A 80 4.29 15.34 -6.79
CA GLY A 80 3.94 14.10 -6.11
C GLY A 80 3.07 13.17 -6.96
N SER A 81 2.13 13.73 -7.74
CA SER A 81 1.29 12.95 -8.67
C SER A 81 2.07 12.23 -9.76
N PHE A 82 3.20 12.77 -10.20
CA PHE A 82 4.11 12.12 -11.14
C PHE A 82 4.81 10.92 -10.48
N LEU A 83 5.30 11.13 -9.26
CA LEU A 83 6.03 10.10 -8.50
C LEU A 83 5.09 8.97 -8.05
N HIS A 84 3.96 9.28 -7.42
CA HIS A 84 2.98 8.27 -6.99
C HIS A 84 2.42 7.40 -8.11
N ARG A 85 2.39 7.93 -9.33
CA ARG A 85 1.88 7.21 -10.50
C ARG A 85 2.97 6.57 -11.33
N PHE A 86 4.23 6.57 -10.86
CA PHE A 86 5.38 6.00 -11.57
C PHE A 86 5.46 6.47 -13.02
N GLN A 87 5.24 7.76 -13.28
CA GLN A 87 5.11 8.31 -14.64
C GLN A 87 6.44 8.32 -15.42
N TRP A 88 7.56 7.98 -14.78
CA TRP A 88 8.85 7.75 -15.45
C TRP A 88 8.96 6.33 -16.02
N LEU A 89 8.02 5.43 -15.72
CA LEU A 89 8.03 4.03 -16.17
C LEU A 89 6.96 3.78 -17.23
N ASP A 90 7.35 3.05 -18.26
CA ASP A 90 6.39 2.37 -19.13
C ASP A 90 5.60 1.32 -18.35
N ASP A 91 4.32 1.10 -18.70
CA ASP A 91 3.44 0.13 -18.05
C ASP A 91 3.99 -1.30 -18.06
N SER A 92 4.76 -1.66 -19.08
CA SER A 92 5.42 -2.96 -19.22
C SER A 92 6.51 -3.22 -18.17
N LEU A 93 7.06 -2.15 -17.57
CA LEU A 93 8.08 -2.22 -16.52
C LEU A 93 7.48 -2.23 -15.10
N VAL A 94 6.17 -2.07 -14.96
CA VAL A 94 5.46 -2.17 -13.69
C VAL A 94 4.81 -3.54 -13.59
N GLY A 95 5.36 -4.43 -12.76
CA GLY A 95 4.82 -5.76 -12.50
C GLY A 95 3.59 -5.75 -11.60
N GLY A 96 2.70 -6.75 -11.75
CA GLY A 96 1.53 -6.95 -10.90
C GLY A 96 1.83 -7.86 -9.71
N LEU A 97 1.23 -7.55 -8.56
CA LEU A 97 1.13 -8.41 -7.38
C LEU A 97 -0.34 -8.80 -7.15
N GLU A 98 -0.57 -9.91 -6.46
CA GLU A 98 -1.91 -10.31 -6.04
C GLU A 98 -2.52 -9.29 -5.07
N LYS A 99 -3.83 -9.07 -5.15
CA LYS A 99 -4.56 -8.10 -4.32
C LYS A 99 -4.40 -8.33 -2.82
N LYS A 100 -4.17 -9.57 -2.38
CA LYS A 100 -3.99 -9.91 -0.96
C LYS A 100 -2.86 -9.11 -0.31
N TRP A 101 -1.84 -8.71 -1.08
CA TRP A 101 -0.69 -7.97 -0.59
C TRP A 101 -0.91 -6.46 -0.42
N ASN A 102 -2.11 -5.97 -0.76
CA ASN A 102 -2.53 -4.60 -0.49
C ASN A 102 -4.07 -4.55 -0.45
N TRP A 103 -4.67 -5.22 0.54
CA TRP A 103 -6.11 -5.32 0.65
C TRP A 103 -6.69 -4.05 1.25
N LEU A 104 -7.44 -3.29 0.46
CA LEU A 104 -7.99 -1.99 0.85
C LEU A 104 -9.22 -2.18 1.73
N ALA A 105 -9.07 -2.01 3.05
CA ALA A 105 -10.19 -2.03 3.99
C ALA A 105 -11.22 -0.95 3.62
N ILE A 106 -12.51 -1.25 3.78
CA ILE A 106 -13.68 -0.43 3.39
C ILE A 106 -13.89 -0.39 1.86
N GLU A 107 -12.84 -0.17 1.09
CA GLU A 107 -12.95 -0.11 -0.38
C GLU A 107 -13.26 -1.48 -0.99
N TYR A 108 -12.75 -2.55 -0.38
CA TYR A 108 -13.05 -3.94 -0.71
C TYR A 108 -13.92 -4.58 0.37
N ASP A 109 -14.54 -5.71 0.05
CA ASP A 109 -15.24 -6.52 1.04
C ASP A 109 -14.24 -7.24 1.95
N GLU A 110 -14.69 -7.82 3.07
CA GLU A 110 -13.82 -8.55 3.99
C GLU A 110 -13.16 -9.74 3.29
N ASN A 111 -11.88 -9.95 3.60
CA ASN A 111 -11.10 -11.05 3.05
C ASN A 111 -10.29 -11.74 4.15
N PRO A 112 -10.65 -12.97 4.55
CA PRO A 112 -9.90 -13.70 5.57
C PRO A 112 -8.49 -14.11 5.11
N ASN A 113 -8.22 -14.05 3.80
CA ASN A 113 -6.92 -14.38 3.20
C ASN A 113 -6.11 -13.14 2.81
N ALA A 114 -6.41 -11.97 3.36
CA ALA A 114 -5.59 -10.78 3.16
C ALA A 114 -4.22 -10.99 3.79
N GLY A 115 -3.14 -10.80 3.01
CA GLY A 115 -1.77 -10.85 3.52
C GLY A 115 -1.33 -9.53 4.15
N ILE A 116 -1.77 -8.41 3.57
CA ILE A 116 -1.60 -7.05 4.12
C ILE A 116 -2.92 -6.31 4.02
N ILE A 117 -3.40 -5.79 5.15
CA ILE A 117 -4.58 -4.91 5.21
C ILE A 117 -4.10 -3.46 5.16
N HIS A 118 -4.68 -2.66 4.27
CA HIS A 118 -4.39 -1.24 4.12
C HIS A 118 -5.63 -0.41 4.50
N TYR A 119 -5.53 0.40 5.55
CA TYR A 119 -6.62 1.26 6.04
C TYR A 119 -6.58 2.63 5.35
N THR A 120 -6.56 2.64 4.04
CA THR A 120 -6.34 3.82 3.18
C THR A 120 -7.29 5.01 3.42
N LEU A 121 -8.46 4.78 4.02
CA LEU A 121 -9.42 5.84 4.35
C LEU A 121 -9.20 6.42 5.74
N GLY A 122 -8.63 5.64 6.65
CA GLY A 122 -8.32 5.98 8.03
C GLY A 122 -8.11 4.73 8.87
N THR A 123 -7.04 4.73 9.66
CA THR A 123 -6.75 3.62 10.58
C THR A 123 -7.75 3.56 11.72
N PRO A 124 -7.98 2.39 12.34
CA PRO A 124 -8.88 2.23 13.48
C PRO A 124 -8.51 3.02 14.74
N CYS A 125 -7.35 3.69 14.78
CA CYS A 125 -7.04 4.65 15.86
C CYS A 125 -7.92 5.91 15.84
N PHE A 126 -8.50 6.25 14.69
CA PHE A 126 -9.43 7.37 14.57
C PHE A 126 -10.84 6.93 14.97
N LYS A 127 -11.50 7.72 15.83
CA LYS A 127 -12.82 7.40 16.37
C LYS A 127 -13.85 6.99 15.30
N ASN A 128 -13.87 7.67 14.16
CA ASN A 128 -14.81 7.40 13.08
C ASN A 128 -14.48 6.15 12.25
N PHE A 129 -13.33 5.52 12.50
CA PHE A 129 -12.86 4.32 11.82
C PHE A 129 -12.59 3.16 12.79
N SER A 130 -12.89 3.33 14.10
CA SER A 130 -12.60 2.32 15.13
C SER A 130 -13.24 0.96 14.86
N ASP A 131 -14.43 0.95 14.27
CA ASP A 131 -15.22 -0.26 13.98
C ASP A 131 -15.36 -0.51 12.47
N THR A 132 -14.40 -0.05 11.71
CA THR A 132 -14.39 -0.26 10.26
C THR A 132 -14.13 -1.71 9.88
N SER A 133 -14.40 -2.08 8.62
CA SER A 133 -14.10 -3.41 8.11
C SER A 133 -12.67 -3.84 8.43
N MET A 134 -12.50 -5.07 8.92
CA MET A 134 -11.23 -5.69 9.32
C MET A 134 -10.47 -4.97 10.46
N SER A 135 -11.11 -4.03 11.20
CA SER A 135 -10.49 -3.28 12.30
C SER A 135 -10.03 -4.17 13.48
N SER A 136 -10.64 -5.35 13.65
CA SER A 136 -10.26 -6.33 14.68
C SER A 136 -8.78 -6.72 14.61
N HIS A 137 -8.23 -6.87 13.41
CA HIS A 137 -6.81 -7.16 13.21
C HIS A 137 -5.93 -6.03 13.73
N TRP A 138 -6.27 -4.77 13.41
CA TRP A 138 -5.54 -3.61 13.90
C TRP A 138 -5.56 -3.52 15.42
N HIS A 139 -6.74 -3.69 16.04
CA HIS A 139 -6.88 -3.64 17.51
C HIS A 139 -6.10 -4.76 18.21
N GLN A 140 -6.06 -5.97 17.63
CA GLN A 140 -5.28 -7.08 18.14
C GLN A 140 -3.78 -6.74 18.21
N TYR A 141 -3.21 -6.24 17.10
CA TYR A 141 -1.79 -5.87 17.04
C TYR A 141 -1.49 -4.65 17.92
N PHE A 142 -2.36 -3.66 17.96
CA PHE A 142 -2.21 -2.51 18.83
C PHE A 142 -2.22 -2.88 20.32
N LYS A 143 -3.05 -3.85 20.71
CA LYS A 143 -3.06 -4.40 22.07
C LYS A 143 -1.76 -5.14 22.40
N LYS A 144 -1.24 -5.96 21.49
CA LYS A 144 0.07 -6.64 21.65
C LYS A 144 1.18 -5.60 21.83
N LEU A 145 1.22 -4.58 21.00
CA LEU A 145 2.19 -3.49 21.07
C LEU A 145 2.18 -2.79 22.45
N LYS A 146 1.00 -2.42 22.94
CA LYS A 146 0.85 -1.77 24.26
C LYS A 146 1.27 -2.64 25.43
N ASN A 147 1.06 -3.94 25.35
CA ASN A 147 1.38 -4.89 26.42
C ASN A 147 2.87 -5.32 26.39
N GLY A 148 3.68 -4.82 25.47
CA GLY A 148 5.10 -5.19 25.36
C GLY A 148 5.36 -6.63 24.92
N HIS A 149 4.36 -7.32 24.42
CA HIS A 149 4.51 -8.67 23.89
C HIS A 149 5.01 -8.60 22.43
N TYR A 150 6.32 -8.42 22.27
CA TYR A 150 7.02 -8.76 21.04
C TYR A 150 7.51 -10.21 21.22
N GLU A 151 7.00 -11.14 20.44
CA GLU A 151 7.70 -12.39 20.21
C GLU A 151 8.87 -12.05 19.28
N GLU A 152 10.11 -12.31 19.74
CA GLU A 152 11.34 -12.19 18.96
C GLU A 152 11.36 -13.21 17.81
#